data_d2314a0a2e3c2309471e4f99e2c2a991
#
_entry.id   d2314a0a2e3c2309471e4f99e2c2a991
#
_cell.length_a   1.000
_cell.length_b   1.000
_cell.length_c   1.000
_cell.angle_alpha   90.00
_cell.angle_beta   90.00
_cell.angle_gamma   90.00
#
_symmetry.space_group_name_H-M   'P 1'
#
loop_
_entity.id
_entity.type
_entity.pdbx_description
1 polymer ?
#
loop_
_entity_poly.entity_id
_entity_poly.type
_entity_poly.pdbx_seq_one_letter_code
_entity_poly.pdbx_strand_id
1 'polypeptide(L)'
;MKSFTAAVLMLALAGCAAEQSMSNNAASPGTGSCKVTSNAEIAALFDRWNQSLQTGDPHKVAANYAERSILLPTVSNKPRLTVADKEDYFRHFLADRPSGKIDFSYIELGCNSAVDAGLYTFTFARTGEVVKARYTYTYRWDGAQWLITSHHSSAMPEKE
;
A
#
# COMPACT_ATOMS: atom_id res chain seq x y z
N MET A 1 -84.43 13.40 45.71
CA MET A 1 -83.10 12.88 45.88
C MET A 1 -82.69 12.53 44.52
N LYS A 2 -81.76 13.26 43.93
CA LYS A 2 -81.50 13.30 42.52
C LYS A 2 -80.20 12.45 42.18
N SER A 3 -80.38 11.38 41.46
CA SER A 3 -79.22 10.60 40.93
C SER A 3 -78.59 11.31 39.72
N PHE A 4 -77.29 11.55 39.78
CA PHE A 4 -76.54 11.96 38.63
C PHE A 4 -75.72 10.81 38.10
N THR A 5 -76.01 10.38 36.88
CA THR A 5 -75.28 9.39 36.15
C THR A 5 -74.16 10.09 35.36
N ALA A 6 -72.91 9.78 35.70
CA ALA A 6 -71.81 10.32 35.02
C ALA A 6 -71.41 9.34 33.82
N ALA A 7 -71.54 9.89 32.63
CA ALA A 7 -71.08 9.14 31.42
C ALA A 7 -69.57 9.36 31.22
N VAL A 8 -68.83 8.32 31.26
CA VAL A 8 -67.37 8.34 30.95
C VAL A 8 -67.20 8.12 29.44
N LEU A 9 -66.71 9.14 28.77
CA LEU A 9 -66.39 9.12 27.37
C LEU A 9 -64.93 8.63 27.20
N MET A 10 -64.74 7.39 26.74
CA MET A 10 -63.41 6.88 26.40
C MET A 10 -63.02 7.39 25.01
N LEU A 11 -62.01 8.26 24.91
CA LEU A 11 -61.32 8.60 23.68
C LEU A 11 -60.29 7.53 23.40
N ALA A 12 -60.48 6.75 22.33
CA ALA A 12 -59.47 5.85 21.77
C ALA A 12 -58.48 6.68 20.91
N LEU A 13 -57.29 6.88 21.42
CA LEU A 13 -56.16 7.44 20.65
C LEU A 13 -55.54 6.30 19.80
N ALA A 14 -55.88 6.30 18.51
CA ALA A 14 -55.16 5.47 17.53
C ALA A 14 -53.80 6.11 17.26
N GLY A 15 -52.77 5.61 17.92
CA GLY A 15 -51.39 5.98 17.64
C GLY A 15 -50.91 5.23 16.39
N CYS A 16 -50.75 5.92 15.25
CA CYS A 16 -50.01 5.40 14.13
C CYS A 16 -48.52 5.36 14.51
N ALA A 17 -48.01 4.20 14.86
CA ALA A 17 -46.59 3.95 14.93
C ALA A 17 -46.06 3.88 13.48
N ALA A 18 -45.44 4.98 13.03
CA ALA A 18 -44.63 4.95 11.81
C ALA A 18 -43.33 4.22 12.16
N GLU A 19 -43.26 2.95 11.77
CA GLU A 19 -42.01 2.21 11.77
C GLU A 19 -41.08 2.85 10.71
N GLN A 20 -40.18 3.72 11.18
CA GLN A 20 -39.04 4.16 10.40
C GLN A 20 -38.09 2.94 10.29
N SER A 21 -38.22 2.21 9.21
CA SER A 21 -37.15 1.31 8.75
C SER A 21 -35.88 2.12 8.55
N MET A 22 -35.04 2.17 9.58
CA MET A 22 -33.64 2.57 9.41
C MET A 22 -32.98 1.49 8.56
N SER A 23 -32.96 1.74 7.25
CA SER A 23 -32.12 1.02 6.32
C SER A 23 -30.66 1.27 6.74
N ASN A 24 -30.12 0.39 7.57
CA ASN A 24 -28.69 0.30 7.81
C ASN A 24 -28.04 -0.13 6.49
N ASN A 25 -27.80 0.82 5.61
CA ASN A 25 -26.82 0.68 4.55
C ASN A 25 -25.41 0.67 5.20
N ALA A 26 -25.14 -0.37 5.97
CA ALA A 26 -23.79 -0.82 6.16
C ALA A 26 -23.32 -1.24 4.77
N ALA A 27 -22.53 -0.36 4.11
CA ALA A 27 -21.80 -0.72 2.91
C ALA A 27 -21.07 -2.02 3.24
N SER A 28 -21.56 -3.13 2.69
CA SER A 28 -20.84 -4.40 2.72
C SER A 28 -19.44 -4.10 2.21
N PRO A 29 -18.35 -4.52 2.90
CA PRO A 29 -17.01 -4.41 2.35
C PRO A 29 -17.08 -5.07 0.99
N GLY A 30 -16.84 -4.29 -0.06
CA GLY A 30 -17.05 -4.70 -1.44
C GLY A 30 -16.44 -6.07 -1.66
N THR A 31 -17.24 -7.01 -2.13
CA THR A 31 -16.82 -8.30 -2.67
C THR A 31 -16.10 -8.09 -4.00
N GLY A 32 -15.09 -7.20 -4.02
CA GLY A 32 -14.16 -7.06 -5.11
C GLY A 32 -13.39 -8.38 -5.23
N SER A 33 -13.50 -9.05 -6.37
CA SER A 33 -12.73 -10.25 -6.64
C SER A 33 -11.25 -9.92 -6.48
N CYS A 34 -10.49 -10.81 -5.82
CA CYS A 34 -9.04 -10.67 -5.73
C CYS A 34 -8.43 -10.68 -7.12
N LYS A 35 -7.47 -9.83 -7.39
CA LYS A 35 -6.64 -9.89 -8.59
C LYS A 35 -5.93 -11.25 -8.62
N VAL A 36 -6.22 -12.05 -9.63
CA VAL A 36 -5.44 -13.26 -9.90
C VAL A 36 -4.02 -12.85 -10.28
N THR A 37 -3.04 -13.34 -9.55
CA THR A 37 -1.62 -13.03 -9.76
C THR A 37 -0.73 -14.24 -9.52
N SER A 38 0.55 -14.13 -9.86
CA SER A 38 1.55 -15.16 -9.67
C SER A 38 2.83 -14.58 -9.06
N ASN A 39 3.68 -15.44 -8.49
CA ASN A 39 5.00 -15.02 -8.01
C ASN A 39 5.82 -14.37 -9.12
N ALA A 40 5.73 -14.86 -10.37
CA ALA A 40 6.43 -14.26 -11.50
C ALA A 40 5.96 -12.84 -11.81
N GLU A 41 4.64 -12.56 -11.70
CA GLU A 41 4.09 -11.21 -11.88
C GLU A 41 4.61 -10.26 -10.79
N ILE A 42 4.67 -10.71 -9.54
CA ILE A 42 5.19 -9.89 -8.43
C ILE A 42 6.70 -9.68 -8.55
N ALA A 43 7.48 -10.73 -8.89
CA ALA A 43 8.92 -10.60 -9.10
C ALA A 43 9.27 -9.58 -10.19
N ALA A 44 8.51 -9.54 -11.29
CA ALA A 44 8.70 -8.58 -12.38
C ALA A 44 8.49 -7.11 -11.95
N LEU A 45 7.87 -6.84 -10.80
CA LEU A 45 7.72 -5.48 -10.27
C LEU A 45 9.06 -4.87 -9.85
N PHE A 46 9.99 -5.69 -9.36
CA PHE A 46 11.35 -5.23 -9.11
C PHE A 46 12.04 -4.81 -10.41
N ASP A 47 11.91 -5.60 -11.48
CA ASP A 47 12.50 -5.28 -12.77
C ASP A 47 11.95 -3.96 -13.32
N ARG A 48 10.64 -3.73 -13.22
CA ARG A 48 10.00 -2.47 -13.59
C ARG A 48 10.57 -1.28 -12.80
N TRP A 49 10.70 -1.44 -11.49
CA TRP A 49 11.28 -0.43 -10.62
C TRP A 49 12.75 -0.19 -10.96
N ASN A 50 13.56 -1.24 -11.15
CA ASN A 50 14.98 -1.16 -11.51
C ASN A 50 15.19 -0.50 -12.89
N GLN A 51 14.33 -0.80 -13.87
CA GLN A 51 14.34 -0.12 -15.17
C GLN A 51 14.06 1.39 -15.01
N SER A 52 13.19 1.79 -14.09
CA SER A 52 12.94 3.21 -13.84
C SER A 52 14.16 3.94 -13.29
N LEU A 53 15.07 3.27 -12.56
CA LEU A 53 16.35 3.83 -12.13
C LEU A 53 17.23 4.22 -13.32
N GLN A 54 17.21 3.40 -14.38
CA GLN A 54 18.05 3.62 -15.57
C GLN A 54 17.64 4.85 -16.37
N THR A 55 16.44 5.40 -16.10
CA THR A 55 15.98 6.66 -16.74
C THR A 55 16.68 7.89 -16.19
N GLY A 56 17.28 7.82 -14.99
CA GLY A 56 17.83 8.98 -14.28
C GLY A 56 16.77 9.96 -13.79
N ASP A 57 15.48 9.64 -13.93
CA ASP A 57 14.36 10.51 -13.59
C ASP A 57 13.72 10.06 -12.25
N PRO A 58 13.87 10.84 -11.16
CA PRO A 58 13.33 10.50 -9.86
C PRO A 58 11.80 10.40 -9.86
N HIS A 59 11.11 11.16 -10.72
CA HIS A 59 9.65 11.09 -10.86
C HIS A 59 9.20 9.71 -11.37
N LYS A 60 9.90 9.17 -12.38
CA LYS A 60 9.61 7.82 -12.90
C LYS A 60 9.84 6.72 -11.88
N VAL A 61 10.81 6.88 -10.98
CA VAL A 61 11.01 5.93 -9.90
C VAL A 61 9.90 6.05 -8.86
N ALA A 62 9.57 7.28 -8.44
CA ALA A 62 8.51 7.55 -7.48
C ALA A 62 7.13 7.07 -7.97
N ALA A 63 6.88 7.06 -9.29
CA ALA A 63 5.63 6.57 -9.89
C ALA A 63 5.35 5.08 -9.65
N ASN A 64 6.34 4.29 -9.23
CA ASN A 64 6.12 2.90 -8.80
C ASN A 64 5.46 2.78 -7.41
N TYR A 65 5.38 3.87 -6.67
CA TYR A 65 4.87 3.90 -5.30
C TYR A 65 3.42 4.39 -5.26
N ALA A 66 2.62 3.79 -4.38
CA ALA A 66 1.30 4.31 -4.08
C ALA A 66 1.41 5.69 -3.41
N GLU A 67 0.40 6.54 -3.56
CA GLU A 67 0.33 7.86 -2.93
C GLU A 67 0.58 7.75 -1.42
N ARG A 68 -0.12 6.84 -0.75
CA ARG A 68 0.11 6.48 0.66
C ARG A 68 1.07 5.30 0.75
N SER A 69 2.35 5.59 0.80
CA SER A 69 3.41 4.58 0.87
C SER A 69 4.61 5.10 1.65
N ILE A 70 5.42 4.17 2.15
CA ILE A 70 6.64 4.48 2.90
C ILE A 70 7.85 3.91 2.20
N LEU A 71 8.93 4.70 2.13
CA LEU A 71 10.27 4.24 1.79
C LEU A 71 11.19 4.45 2.99
N LEU A 72 11.82 3.37 3.44
CA LEU A 72 12.84 3.33 4.51
C LEU A 72 14.18 2.96 3.86
N PRO A 73 15.00 3.95 3.47
CA PRO A 73 16.26 3.70 2.76
C PRO A 73 17.33 3.10 3.67
N THR A 74 18.27 2.33 3.10
CA THR A 74 19.37 1.64 3.81
C THR A 74 20.22 2.58 4.66
N VAL A 75 20.55 3.76 4.14
CA VAL A 75 21.54 4.69 4.72
C VAL A 75 20.94 6.06 5.06
N SER A 76 19.63 6.14 5.26
CA SER A 76 18.96 7.37 5.66
C SER A 76 18.06 7.14 6.86
N ASN A 77 18.21 7.96 7.89
CA ASN A 77 17.33 7.94 9.06
C ASN A 77 15.95 8.58 8.80
N LYS A 78 15.79 9.25 7.65
CA LYS A 78 14.52 9.93 7.32
C LYS A 78 13.60 9.00 6.54
N PRO A 79 12.42 8.62 7.08
CA PRO A 79 11.37 7.97 6.30
C PRO A 79 10.88 8.91 5.19
N ARG A 80 10.60 8.36 4.01
CA ARG A 80 10.10 9.10 2.84
C ARG A 80 8.63 8.75 2.63
N LEU A 81 7.73 9.66 3.03
CA LEU A 81 6.30 9.41 3.05
C LEU A 81 5.58 10.00 1.84
N THR A 82 5.95 11.19 1.42
CA THR A 82 5.33 11.87 0.29
C THR A 82 6.01 11.54 -1.03
N VAL A 83 5.37 11.83 -2.15
CA VAL A 83 5.99 11.74 -3.49
C VAL A 83 7.23 12.63 -3.55
N ALA A 84 7.13 13.88 -3.07
CA ALA A 84 8.26 14.81 -3.06
C ALA A 84 9.45 14.32 -2.22
N ASP A 85 9.20 13.68 -1.06
CA ASP A 85 10.28 13.07 -0.26
C ASP A 85 10.97 11.93 -1.02
N LYS A 86 10.22 11.11 -1.75
CA LYS A 86 10.77 10.02 -2.55
C LYS A 86 11.58 10.55 -3.74
N GLU A 87 11.06 11.54 -4.46
CA GLU A 87 11.77 12.19 -5.56
C GLU A 87 13.06 12.86 -5.08
N ASP A 88 13.03 13.51 -3.91
CA ASP A 88 14.23 14.08 -3.28
C ASP A 88 15.28 13.01 -3.00
N TYR A 89 14.87 11.89 -2.38
CA TYR A 89 15.77 10.76 -2.14
C TYR A 89 16.34 10.20 -3.45
N PHE A 90 15.48 9.92 -4.43
CA PHE A 90 15.92 9.33 -5.71
C PHE A 90 16.79 10.28 -6.53
N ARG A 91 16.61 11.60 -6.45
CA ARG A 91 17.50 12.55 -7.10
C ARG A 91 18.97 12.34 -6.69
N HIS A 92 19.22 12.09 -5.41
CA HIS A 92 20.56 11.80 -4.91
C HIS A 92 21.01 10.37 -5.24
N PHE A 93 20.12 9.39 -5.06
CA PHE A 93 20.42 7.97 -5.32
C PHE A 93 20.80 7.73 -6.80
N LEU A 94 20.08 8.35 -7.72
CA LEU A 94 20.31 8.22 -9.17
C LEU A 94 21.60 8.88 -9.65
N ALA A 95 22.16 9.82 -8.90
CA ALA A 95 23.43 10.47 -9.26
C ALA A 95 24.57 9.46 -9.41
N ASP A 96 24.53 8.33 -8.69
CA ASP A 96 25.53 7.28 -8.75
C ASP A 96 25.23 6.20 -9.79
N ARG A 97 24.17 6.34 -10.57
CA ARG A 97 23.70 5.41 -11.61
C ARG A 97 23.59 3.97 -11.07
N PRO A 98 22.68 3.73 -10.12
CA PRO A 98 22.48 2.43 -9.50
C PRO A 98 21.80 1.46 -10.46
N SER A 99 22.18 0.17 -10.36
CA SER A 99 21.48 -0.96 -10.97
C SER A 99 21.37 -2.07 -9.95
N GLY A 100 20.15 -2.57 -9.70
CA GLY A 100 19.86 -3.62 -8.74
C GLY A 100 19.72 -4.99 -9.40
N LYS A 101 20.06 -6.03 -8.64
CA LYS A 101 19.84 -7.44 -9.00
C LYS A 101 19.30 -8.16 -7.78
N ILE A 102 18.21 -8.91 -7.93
CA ILE A 102 17.71 -9.82 -6.89
C ILE A 102 18.65 -11.04 -6.81
N ASP A 103 19.12 -11.33 -5.61
CA ASP A 103 19.93 -12.51 -5.31
C ASP A 103 19.09 -13.62 -4.65
N PHE A 104 18.09 -13.23 -3.84
CA PHE A 104 17.12 -14.13 -3.23
C PHE A 104 15.79 -13.38 -3.04
N SER A 105 14.68 -14.07 -3.31
CA SER A 105 13.33 -13.55 -3.14
C SER A 105 12.41 -14.59 -2.50
N TYR A 106 11.61 -14.15 -1.54
CA TYR A 106 10.49 -14.87 -0.95
C TYR A 106 9.22 -14.05 -1.15
N ILE A 107 8.26 -14.61 -1.90
CA ILE A 107 7.03 -13.93 -2.28
C ILE A 107 5.84 -14.58 -1.60
N GLU A 108 5.01 -13.76 -0.95
CA GLU A 108 3.72 -14.16 -0.39
C GLU A 108 2.61 -13.36 -1.06
N LEU A 109 1.58 -14.09 -1.54
CA LEU A 109 0.44 -13.52 -2.25
C LEU A 109 -0.78 -13.42 -1.35
N GLY A 110 -1.42 -12.26 -1.30
CA GLY A 110 -2.69 -12.01 -0.63
C GLY A 110 -3.76 -11.52 -1.61
N CYS A 111 -4.97 -11.24 -1.09
CA CYS A 111 -6.03 -10.63 -1.88
C CYS A 111 -5.69 -9.17 -2.20
N ASN A 112 -5.40 -8.84 -3.46
CA ASN A 112 -5.01 -7.51 -3.91
C ASN A 112 -3.76 -6.96 -3.21
N SER A 113 -2.93 -7.82 -2.63
CA SER A 113 -1.69 -7.49 -1.93
C SER A 113 -0.62 -8.55 -2.16
N ALA A 114 0.65 -8.17 -2.04
CA ALA A 114 1.76 -9.10 -2.05
C ALA A 114 2.91 -8.56 -1.20
N VAL A 115 3.72 -9.48 -0.68
CA VAL A 115 5.01 -9.18 -0.05
C VAL A 115 6.09 -9.86 -0.87
N ASP A 116 7.18 -9.15 -1.13
CA ASP A 116 8.41 -9.70 -1.67
C ASP A 116 9.57 -9.26 -0.77
N ALA A 117 10.22 -10.23 -0.13
CA ALA A 117 11.30 -9.99 0.80
C ALA A 117 12.51 -10.83 0.44
N GLY A 118 13.71 -10.27 0.59
CA GLY A 118 14.89 -11.01 0.20
C GLY A 118 16.19 -10.24 0.26
N LEU A 119 17.08 -10.65 -0.62
CA LEU A 119 18.42 -10.09 -0.76
C LEU A 119 18.58 -9.52 -2.16
N TYR A 120 19.27 -8.41 -2.28
CA TYR A 120 19.64 -7.81 -3.55
C TYR A 120 21.04 -7.20 -3.50
N THR A 121 21.62 -7.05 -4.66
CA THR A 121 22.91 -6.39 -4.85
C THR A 121 22.73 -5.18 -5.75
N PHE A 122 23.21 -4.02 -5.33
CA PHE A 122 23.31 -2.82 -6.14
C PHE A 122 24.73 -2.61 -6.62
N THR A 123 24.88 -2.29 -7.91
CA THR A 123 26.10 -1.79 -8.50
C THR A 123 25.91 -0.34 -8.89
N PHE A 124 26.82 0.53 -8.44
CA PHE A 124 26.79 1.97 -8.71
C PHE A 124 27.79 2.29 -9.82
N ALA A 125 27.32 2.52 -11.04
CA ALA A 125 28.19 2.64 -12.23
C ALA A 125 29.11 3.88 -12.16
N ARG A 126 28.75 4.93 -11.41
CA ARG A 126 29.59 6.13 -11.26
C ARG A 126 30.79 5.89 -10.33
N THR A 127 30.62 5.14 -9.27
CA THR A 127 31.64 4.94 -8.22
C THR A 127 32.31 3.58 -8.32
N GLY A 128 31.72 2.61 -9.01
CA GLY A 128 32.14 1.21 -9.01
C GLY A 128 31.78 0.46 -7.73
N GLU A 129 31.09 1.11 -6.78
CA GLU A 129 30.68 0.49 -5.51
C GLU A 129 29.66 -0.62 -5.75
N VAL A 130 29.76 -1.69 -4.95
CA VAL A 130 28.81 -2.81 -4.92
C VAL A 130 28.30 -2.94 -3.50
N VAL A 131 26.98 -2.87 -3.32
CA VAL A 131 26.31 -2.92 -2.00
C VAL A 131 25.33 -4.08 -1.98
N LYS A 132 25.53 -5.03 -1.07
CA LYS A 132 24.55 -6.07 -0.74
C LYS A 132 23.66 -5.60 0.39
N ALA A 133 22.35 -5.85 0.27
CA ALA A 133 21.37 -5.43 1.27
C ALA A 133 20.18 -6.39 1.33
N ARG A 134 19.41 -6.26 2.40
CA ARG A 134 18.13 -6.93 2.59
C ARG A 134 17.02 -5.98 2.20
N TYR A 135 15.93 -6.52 1.66
CA TYR A 135 14.77 -5.73 1.29
C TYR A 135 13.46 -6.38 1.70
N THR A 136 12.44 -5.55 1.81
CA THR A 136 11.04 -5.94 1.85
C THR A 136 10.24 -4.93 1.06
N TYR A 137 9.58 -5.39 0.01
CA TYR A 137 8.52 -4.67 -0.68
C TYR A 137 7.17 -5.20 -0.25
N THR A 138 6.21 -4.32 -0.01
CA THR A 138 4.80 -4.67 -0.02
C THR A 138 4.12 -3.96 -1.16
N TYR A 139 3.24 -4.69 -1.85
CA TYR A 139 2.52 -4.20 -3.01
C TYR A 139 1.02 -4.25 -2.77
N ARG A 140 0.30 -3.37 -3.45
CA ARG A 140 -1.16 -3.37 -3.52
C ARG A 140 -1.61 -3.18 -4.95
N TRP A 141 -2.61 -3.97 -5.35
CA TRP A 141 -3.35 -3.76 -6.58
C TRP A 141 -4.34 -2.60 -6.39
N ASP A 142 -4.29 -1.58 -7.23
CA ASP A 142 -5.15 -0.39 -7.16
C ASP A 142 -6.40 -0.47 -8.05
N GLY A 143 -6.55 -1.58 -8.78
CA GLY A 143 -7.58 -1.80 -9.79
C GLY A 143 -7.04 -1.77 -11.22
N ALA A 144 -5.85 -1.18 -11.43
CA ALA A 144 -5.21 -1.04 -12.73
C ALA A 144 -3.76 -1.58 -12.73
N GLN A 145 -3.03 -1.41 -11.65
CA GLN A 145 -1.63 -1.79 -11.53
C GLN A 145 -1.22 -2.13 -10.09
N TRP A 146 -0.11 -2.83 -9.96
CA TRP A 146 0.56 -3.05 -8.69
C TRP A 146 1.43 -1.85 -8.33
N LEU A 147 1.25 -1.31 -7.13
CA LEU A 147 2.04 -0.20 -6.58
C LEU A 147 2.68 -0.58 -5.25
N ILE A 148 3.88 -0.08 -5.01
CA ILE A 148 4.62 -0.25 -3.77
C ILE A 148 3.92 0.54 -2.65
N THR A 149 3.55 -0.13 -1.56
CA THR A 149 3.01 0.51 -0.35
C THR A 149 4.05 0.63 0.76
N SER A 150 5.03 -0.29 0.79
CA SER A 150 6.20 -0.17 1.66
C SER A 150 7.44 -0.69 0.94
N HIS A 151 8.54 0.02 1.09
CA HIS A 151 9.87 -0.42 0.66
C HIS A 151 10.84 -0.17 1.80
N HIS A 152 11.31 -1.23 2.41
CA HIS A 152 12.36 -1.19 3.42
C HIS A 152 13.62 -1.83 2.87
N SER A 153 14.73 -1.14 3.05
CA SER A 153 16.06 -1.63 2.74
C SER A 153 16.97 -1.50 3.96
N SER A 154 17.79 -2.50 4.23
CA SER A 154 18.76 -2.49 5.32
C SER A 154 20.07 -3.15 4.90
N ALA A 155 21.20 -2.62 5.40
CA ALA A 155 22.51 -3.19 5.16
C ALA A 155 22.61 -4.63 5.70
N MET A 156 23.51 -5.42 5.12
CA MET A 156 23.85 -6.72 5.66
C MET A 156 24.49 -6.55 7.05
N PRO A 157 24.06 -7.32 8.07
CA PRO A 157 24.55 -7.14 9.44
C PRO A 157 25.96 -7.73 9.66
N GLU A 158 26.32 -8.71 8.85
CA GLU A 158 27.58 -9.42 8.97
C GLU A 158 28.54 -8.99 7.85
N LYS A 159 29.83 -8.91 8.17
CA LYS A 159 30.88 -8.71 7.18
C LYS A 159 31.21 -10.07 6.56
N GLU A 160 31.21 -10.15 5.24
CA GLU A 160 31.72 -11.30 4.47
C GLU A 160 33.24 -11.33 4.47
#